data_71848e75ba860e6274575fd12349506f
#
_entry.id   71848e75ba860e6274575fd12349506f
#
_cell.length_a   1.000
_cell.length_b   1.000
_cell.length_c   1.000
_cell.angle_alpha   90.00
_cell.angle_beta   90.00
_cell.angle_gamma   90.00
#
_symmetry.space_group_name_H-M   'P 1'
#
loop_
_entity.id
_entity.type
_entity.pdbx_description
1 polymer ?
#
loop_
_entity_poly.entity_id
_entity_poly.type
_entity_poly.pdbx_seq_one_letter_code
_entity_poly.pdbx_strand_id
1 'polypeptide(L)'
;MQGTDNATMLVGRVLLSLLFLIGGTIKLLGPAATQAMFVKQGLPMVEAAWILAVVVEVGGGLAMLFGLFTRPVGLVLAIWCVATALIAHSNIADRAQEIQFFKNMGLTGGFLYVAAFGAGAWSLDAWRSRRRGAVAAE
;
A
#
# COMPACT_ATOMS: atom_id res chain seq x y z
N MET A 1 8.13 -25.82 8.71
CA MET A 1 7.73 -25.14 7.46
C MET A 1 6.65 -24.08 7.71
N GLN A 2 5.46 -24.39 8.27
CA GLN A 2 4.38 -23.40 8.45
C GLN A 2 4.75 -22.15 9.27
N GLY A 3 5.61 -22.27 10.30
CA GLY A 3 6.01 -21.12 11.12
C GLY A 3 6.91 -20.14 10.39
N THR A 4 7.84 -20.64 9.59
CA THR A 4 8.78 -19.84 8.77
C THR A 4 8.04 -19.08 7.68
N ASP A 5 7.06 -19.71 7.03
CA ASP A 5 6.25 -19.09 5.97
C ASP A 5 5.41 -17.93 6.53
N ASN A 6 4.81 -18.12 7.73
CA ASN A 6 4.03 -17.07 8.38
C ASN A 6 4.88 -15.86 8.82
N ALA A 7 6.10 -16.12 9.31
CA ALA A 7 7.05 -15.05 9.64
C ALA A 7 7.47 -14.27 8.41
N THR A 8 7.79 -14.96 7.32
CA THR A 8 8.15 -14.33 6.03
C THR A 8 7.01 -13.46 5.49
N MET A 9 5.77 -13.96 5.52
CA MET A 9 4.58 -13.21 5.10
C MET A 9 4.37 -11.96 5.98
N LEU A 10 4.55 -12.08 7.30
CA LEU A 10 4.45 -10.93 8.21
C LEU A 10 5.52 -9.88 7.89
N VAL A 11 6.78 -10.29 7.79
CA VAL A 11 7.90 -9.37 7.48
C VAL A 11 7.67 -8.68 6.14
N GLY A 12 7.27 -9.42 5.11
CA GLY A 12 6.95 -8.84 3.79
C GLY A 12 5.86 -7.76 3.87
N ARG A 13 4.78 -8.03 4.61
CA ARG A 13 3.70 -7.04 4.82
C ARG A 13 4.18 -5.82 5.60
N VAL A 14 4.97 -6.00 6.66
CA VAL A 14 5.54 -4.89 7.44
C VAL A 14 6.38 -4.00 6.52
N LEU A 15 7.29 -4.57 5.74
CA LEU A 15 8.17 -3.82 4.84
C LEU A 15 7.37 -3.06 3.76
N LEU A 16 6.39 -3.70 3.13
CA LEU A 16 5.50 -3.05 2.17
C LEU A 16 4.69 -1.92 2.80
N SER A 17 4.19 -2.13 4.02
CA SER A 17 3.39 -1.14 4.75
C SER A 17 4.20 0.10 5.15
N LEU A 18 5.44 -0.08 5.59
CA LEU A 18 6.29 1.02 6.09
C LEU A 18 6.45 2.12 5.05
N LEU A 19 6.65 1.78 3.79
CA LEU A 19 6.84 2.78 2.73
C LEU A 19 5.59 3.66 2.58
N PHE A 20 4.41 3.05 2.61
CA PHE A 20 3.13 3.75 2.50
C PHE A 20 2.81 4.58 3.74
N LEU A 21 3.07 4.04 4.93
CA LEU A 21 2.88 4.77 6.19
C LEU A 21 3.79 5.97 6.30
N ILE A 22 5.06 5.83 5.92
CA ILE A 22 6.02 6.95 5.91
C ILE A 22 5.58 8.00 4.89
N GLY A 23 5.32 7.61 3.64
CA GLY A 23 4.89 8.54 2.59
C GLY A 23 3.57 9.24 2.89
N GLY A 24 2.58 8.48 3.36
CA GLY A 24 1.27 9.01 3.74
C GLY A 24 1.33 9.94 4.96
N THR A 25 2.15 9.62 5.96
CA THR A 25 2.34 10.48 7.13
C THR A 25 3.00 11.80 6.75
N ILE A 26 4.01 11.79 5.88
CA ILE A 26 4.63 13.01 5.36
C ILE A 26 3.60 13.89 4.66
N LYS A 27 2.73 13.31 3.82
CA LYS A 27 1.67 14.04 3.12
C LYS A 27 0.61 14.58 4.07
N LEU A 28 0.27 13.82 5.11
CA LEU A 28 -0.71 14.19 6.12
C LEU A 28 -0.22 15.39 6.96
N LEU A 29 1.04 15.36 7.37
CA LEU A 29 1.65 16.41 8.20
C LEU A 29 2.09 17.64 7.42
N GLY A 30 2.30 17.51 6.08
CA GLY A 30 2.73 18.58 5.20
C GLY A 30 1.75 18.86 4.05
N PRO A 31 0.46 19.20 4.32
CA PRO A 31 -0.55 19.37 3.27
C PRO A 31 -0.18 20.43 2.25
N ALA A 32 0.31 21.58 2.67
CA ALA A 32 0.66 22.70 1.78
C ALA A 32 1.80 22.31 0.80
N ALA A 33 2.84 21.65 1.30
CA ALA A 33 3.96 21.19 0.48
C ALA A 33 3.52 20.12 -0.52
N THR A 34 2.67 19.17 -0.09
CA THR A 34 2.14 18.11 -0.95
C THR A 34 1.24 18.67 -2.04
N GLN A 35 0.33 19.58 -1.70
CA GLN A 35 -0.57 20.21 -2.67
C GLN A 35 0.22 21.06 -3.68
N ALA A 36 1.25 21.80 -3.24
CA ALA A 36 2.13 22.54 -4.15
C ALA A 36 2.87 21.61 -5.13
N MET A 37 3.29 20.44 -4.68
CA MET A 37 3.88 19.41 -5.55
C MET A 37 2.86 18.89 -6.56
N PHE A 38 1.62 18.63 -6.16
CA PHE A 38 0.56 18.15 -7.05
C PHE A 38 0.18 19.18 -8.11
N VAL A 39 0.17 20.48 -7.77
CA VAL A 39 0.01 21.58 -8.74
C VAL A 39 1.11 21.52 -9.79
N LYS A 40 2.37 21.37 -9.39
CA LYS A 40 3.51 21.25 -10.32
C LYS A 40 3.42 20.01 -11.23
N GLN A 41 2.79 18.95 -10.76
CA GLN A 41 2.54 17.73 -11.55
C GLN A 41 1.30 17.84 -12.46
N GLY A 42 0.58 18.97 -12.42
CA GLY A 42 -0.60 19.20 -13.24
C GLY A 42 -1.83 18.39 -12.81
N LEU A 43 -1.89 17.92 -11.56
CA LEU A 43 -3.06 17.18 -11.09
C LEU A 43 -4.28 18.12 -10.99
N PRO A 44 -5.44 17.70 -11.49
CA PRO A 44 -6.69 18.40 -11.25
C PRO A 44 -7.15 18.15 -9.81
N MET A 45 -7.99 19.04 -9.26
CA MET A 45 -8.63 18.86 -7.94
C MET A 45 -7.62 18.51 -6.83
N VAL A 46 -6.59 19.33 -6.70
CA VAL A 46 -5.40 19.09 -5.84
C VAL A 46 -5.74 18.69 -4.41
N GLU A 47 -6.75 19.32 -3.81
CA GLU A 47 -7.20 18.98 -2.45
C GLU A 47 -7.78 17.56 -2.38
N ALA A 48 -8.64 17.20 -3.32
CA ALA A 48 -9.22 15.84 -3.39
C ALA A 48 -8.13 14.80 -3.66
N ALA A 49 -7.16 15.12 -4.54
CA ALA A 49 -6.02 14.25 -4.80
C ALA A 49 -5.15 14.05 -3.55
N TRP A 50 -4.94 15.10 -2.76
CA TRP A 50 -4.23 15.01 -1.48
C TRP A 50 -4.98 14.14 -0.47
N ILE A 51 -6.29 14.34 -0.29
CA ILE A 51 -7.12 13.53 0.62
C ILE A 51 -7.06 12.05 0.20
N LEU A 52 -7.23 11.78 -1.11
CA LEU A 52 -7.17 10.42 -1.64
C LEU A 52 -5.79 9.79 -1.38
N ALA A 53 -4.71 10.52 -1.60
CA ALA A 53 -3.35 10.02 -1.35
C ALA A 53 -3.15 9.66 0.13
N VAL A 54 -3.57 10.54 1.05
CA VAL A 54 -3.47 10.28 2.49
C VAL A 54 -4.31 9.06 2.90
N VAL A 55 -5.56 8.98 2.44
CA VAL A 55 -6.46 7.86 2.77
C VAL A 55 -5.91 6.53 2.25
N VAL A 56 -5.45 6.49 1.00
CA VAL A 56 -4.90 5.26 0.41
C VAL A 56 -3.58 4.88 1.07
N GLU A 57 -2.68 5.82 1.29
CA GLU A 57 -1.35 5.51 1.81
C GLU A 57 -1.38 5.23 3.32
N VAL A 58 -2.04 6.03 4.13
CA VAL A 58 -2.14 5.77 5.57
C VAL A 58 -3.13 4.64 5.85
N GLY A 59 -4.35 4.72 5.32
CA GLY A 59 -5.38 3.72 5.56
C GLY A 59 -5.02 2.36 4.97
N GLY A 60 -4.57 2.33 3.72
CA GLY A 60 -4.10 1.11 3.05
C GLY A 60 -2.84 0.54 3.71
N GLY A 61 -1.89 1.39 4.10
CA GLY A 61 -0.70 0.99 4.84
C GLY A 61 -1.03 0.34 6.18
N LEU A 62 -1.94 0.93 6.98
CA LEU A 62 -2.39 0.35 8.25
C LEU A 62 -3.14 -0.96 8.04
N ALA A 63 -4.06 -1.01 7.08
CA ALA A 63 -4.80 -2.23 6.77
C ALA A 63 -3.86 -3.37 6.34
N MET A 64 -2.85 -3.06 5.53
CA MET A 64 -1.82 -4.01 5.10
C MET A 64 -0.96 -4.45 6.29
N LEU A 65 -0.52 -3.53 7.15
CA LEU A 65 0.30 -3.84 8.34
C LEU A 65 -0.39 -4.86 9.25
N PHE A 66 -1.67 -4.59 9.59
CA PHE A 66 -2.43 -5.49 10.46
C PHE A 66 -3.01 -6.72 9.75
N GLY A 67 -2.91 -6.77 8.43
CA GLY A 67 -3.48 -7.86 7.63
C GLY A 67 -5.00 -7.87 7.67
N LEU A 68 -5.62 -6.70 7.45
CA LEU A 68 -7.05 -6.49 7.42
C LEU A 68 -7.51 -6.24 5.98
N PHE A 69 -8.49 -7.03 5.50
CA PHE A 69 -8.94 -7.00 4.10
C PHE A 69 -7.76 -7.08 3.13
N THR A 70 -6.79 -7.92 3.43
CA THR A 70 -5.46 -7.90 2.81
C THR A 70 -5.50 -8.06 1.30
N ARG A 71 -6.36 -8.93 0.77
CA ARG A 71 -6.45 -9.15 -0.68
C ARG A 71 -6.96 -7.93 -1.44
N PRO A 72 -8.13 -7.33 -1.12
CA PRO A 72 -8.58 -6.12 -1.80
C PRO A 72 -7.67 -4.92 -1.54
N VAL A 73 -7.11 -4.77 -0.34
CA VAL A 73 -6.14 -3.71 -0.02
C VAL A 73 -4.87 -3.86 -0.88
N GLY A 74 -4.36 -5.09 -1.05
CA GLY A 74 -3.24 -5.37 -1.94
C GLY A 74 -3.50 -4.93 -3.38
N LEU A 75 -4.70 -5.20 -3.92
CA LEU A 75 -5.08 -4.73 -5.26
C LEU A 75 -5.14 -3.20 -5.34
N VAL A 76 -5.74 -2.54 -4.36
CA VAL A 76 -5.82 -1.07 -4.32
C VAL A 76 -4.42 -0.45 -4.28
N LEU A 77 -3.51 -0.97 -3.43
CA LEU A 77 -2.16 -0.48 -3.33
C LEU A 77 -1.32 -0.78 -4.59
N ALA A 78 -1.55 -1.92 -5.25
CA ALA A 78 -0.93 -2.22 -6.54
C ALA A 78 -1.34 -1.21 -7.62
N ILE A 79 -2.65 -0.93 -7.74
CA ILE A 79 -3.17 0.08 -8.68
C ILE A 79 -2.62 1.46 -8.34
N TRP A 80 -2.55 1.80 -7.05
CA TRP A 80 -1.98 3.07 -6.57
C TRP A 80 -0.52 3.23 -6.97
N CYS A 81 0.30 2.18 -6.84
CA CYS A 81 1.70 2.20 -7.29
C CYS A 81 1.82 2.47 -8.79
N VAL A 82 1.00 1.82 -9.61
CA VAL A 82 0.99 2.06 -11.06
C VAL A 82 0.57 3.50 -11.36
N ALA A 83 -0.52 3.98 -10.76
CA ALA A 83 -1.02 5.33 -10.98
C ALA A 83 0.03 6.39 -10.60
N THR A 84 0.67 6.25 -9.43
CA THR A 84 1.71 7.19 -8.98
C THR A 84 2.97 7.11 -9.85
N ALA A 85 3.36 5.93 -10.34
CA ALA A 85 4.46 5.79 -11.28
C ALA A 85 4.20 6.58 -12.57
N LEU A 86 3.01 6.44 -13.13
CA LEU A 86 2.63 7.09 -14.39
C LEU A 86 2.43 8.61 -14.24
N ILE A 87 1.89 9.06 -13.11
CA ILE A 87 1.57 10.47 -12.88
C ILE A 87 2.81 11.25 -12.39
N ALA A 88 3.51 10.71 -11.39
CA ALA A 88 4.55 11.44 -10.69
C ALA A 88 5.98 11.12 -11.16
N HIS A 89 6.19 9.99 -11.83
CA HIS A 89 7.51 9.45 -12.14
C HIS A 89 7.68 9.02 -13.61
N SER A 90 6.93 9.60 -14.54
CA SER A 90 6.96 9.23 -15.96
C SER A 90 8.18 9.77 -16.74
N ASN A 91 8.90 10.74 -16.20
CA ASN A 91 10.11 11.27 -16.82
C ASN A 91 11.31 10.34 -16.58
N ILE A 92 11.36 9.22 -17.29
CA ILE A 92 12.43 8.21 -17.18
C ILE A 92 13.80 8.69 -17.72
N ALA A 93 13.88 9.85 -18.37
CA ALA A 93 15.15 10.46 -18.74
C ALA A 93 15.89 11.04 -17.51
N ASP A 94 15.15 11.39 -16.46
CA ASP A 94 15.71 11.74 -15.15
C ASP A 94 15.94 10.48 -14.34
N ARG A 95 17.21 10.23 -13.99
CA ARG A 95 17.64 9.03 -13.24
C ARG A 95 16.88 8.84 -11.91
N ALA A 96 16.57 9.92 -11.20
CA ALA A 96 15.83 9.84 -9.95
C ALA A 96 14.38 9.39 -10.18
N GLN A 97 13.74 9.90 -11.24
CA GLN A 97 12.38 9.52 -11.61
C GLN A 97 12.31 8.10 -12.15
N GLU A 98 13.29 7.69 -12.96
CA GLU A 98 13.43 6.31 -13.44
C GLU A 98 13.47 5.31 -12.28
N ILE A 99 14.30 5.56 -11.27
CA ILE A 99 14.41 4.69 -10.08
C ILE A 99 13.06 4.62 -9.35
N GLN A 100 12.37 5.74 -9.17
CA GLN A 100 11.07 5.77 -8.51
C GLN A 100 10.00 5.03 -9.33
N PHE A 101 10.01 5.16 -10.65
CA PHE A 101 9.11 4.42 -11.54
C PHE A 101 9.28 2.91 -11.35
N PHE A 102 10.48 2.39 -11.50
CA PHE A 102 10.73 0.95 -11.38
C PHE A 102 10.55 0.44 -9.95
N LYS A 103 10.82 1.25 -8.93
CA LYS A 103 10.48 0.93 -7.54
C LYS A 103 8.96 0.70 -7.38
N ASN A 104 8.12 1.57 -7.93
CA ASN A 104 6.68 1.39 -7.90
C ASN A 104 6.23 0.12 -8.66
N MET A 105 6.89 -0.23 -9.78
CA MET A 105 6.60 -1.48 -10.49
C MET A 105 6.96 -2.71 -9.64
N GLY A 106 8.09 -2.67 -8.94
CA GLY A 106 8.48 -3.73 -8.00
C GLY A 106 7.48 -3.87 -6.83
N LEU A 107 7.04 -2.75 -6.25
CA LEU A 107 6.00 -2.73 -5.21
C LEU A 107 4.66 -3.28 -5.73
N THR A 108 4.26 -2.92 -6.95
CA THR A 108 3.07 -3.48 -7.60
C THR A 108 3.14 -5.00 -7.62
N GLY A 109 4.27 -5.58 -8.03
CA GLY A 109 4.49 -7.03 -7.99
C GLY A 109 4.31 -7.61 -6.59
N GLY A 110 4.92 -6.99 -5.57
CA GLY A 110 4.78 -7.42 -4.18
C GLY A 110 3.32 -7.38 -3.69
N PHE A 111 2.58 -6.32 -3.98
CA PHE A 111 1.16 -6.21 -3.62
C PHE A 111 0.26 -7.20 -4.37
N LEU A 112 0.56 -7.51 -5.62
CA LEU A 112 -0.15 -8.55 -6.36
C LEU A 112 0.05 -9.94 -5.74
N TYR A 113 1.27 -10.26 -5.28
CA TYR A 113 1.51 -11.48 -4.51
C TYR A 113 0.68 -11.51 -3.23
N VAL A 114 0.64 -10.41 -2.47
CA VAL A 114 -0.19 -10.32 -1.25
C VAL A 114 -1.67 -10.45 -1.58
N ALA A 115 -2.15 -9.86 -2.67
CA ALA A 115 -3.54 -10.00 -3.12
C ALA A 115 -3.90 -11.44 -3.49
N ALA A 116 -2.98 -12.16 -4.14
CA ALA A 116 -3.18 -13.56 -4.53
C ALA A 116 -3.16 -14.53 -3.33
N PHE A 117 -2.17 -14.40 -2.45
CA PHE A 117 -1.93 -15.37 -1.38
C PHE A 117 -2.52 -14.95 -0.01
N GLY A 118 -2.84 -13.66 0.18
CA GLY A 118 -3.41 -13.13 1.43
C GLY A 118 -2.37 -12.80 2.49
N ALA A 119 -2.85 -12.64 3.73
CA ALA A 119 -2.08 -12.08 4.84
C ALA A 119 -1.23 -13.08 5.63
N GLY A 120 -1.43 -14.38 5.44
CA GLY A 120 -0.86 -15.41 6.31
C GLY A 120 -1.59 -15.55 7.65
N ALA A 121 -1.17 -16.51 8.48
CA ALA A 121 -1.87 -16.86 9.72
C ALA A 121 -1.75 -15.77 10.82
N TRP A 122 -0.71 -14.93 10.76
CA TRP A 122 -0.48 -13.83 11.71
C TRP A 122 -1.09 -12.54 11.21
N SER A 123 -2.44 -12.50 11.13
CA SER A 123 -3.20 -11.38 10.57
C SER A 123 -4.59 -11.28 11.19
N LEU A 124 -5.21 -10.10 11.09
CA LEU A 124 -6.60 -9.90 11.49
C LEU A 124 -7.57 -10.69 10.60
N ASP A 125 -7.26 -10.87 9.32
CA ASP A 125 -8.09 -11.70 8.43
C ASP A 125 -8.16 -13.16 8.89
N ALA A 126 -7.02 -13.73 9.26
CA ALA A 126 -6.97 -15.10 9.79
C ALA A 126 -7.66 -15.24 11.15
N TRP A 127 -7.51 -14.23 12.03
CA TRP A 127 -8.21 -14.23 13.32
C TRP A 127 -9.73 -14.15 13.15
N ARG A 128 -10.23 -13.28 12.26
CA ARG A 128 -11.67 -13.17 11.95
C ARG A 128 -12.22 -14.46 11.35
N SER A 129 -11.48 -15.10 10.45
CA SER A 129 -11.89 -16.38 9.84
C SER A 129 -12.02 -17.49 10.89
N ARG A 130 -11.05 -17.61 11.82
CA ARG A 130 -11.13 -18.59 12.92
C ARG A 130 -12.35 -18.38 13.81
N ARG A 131 -12.66 -17.12 14.17
CA ARG A 131 -13.84 -16.81 15.00
C ARG A 131 -15.15 -17.17 14.31
N ARG A 132 -15.26 -16.88 13.00
CA ARG A 132 -16.47 -17.23 12.23
C ARG A 132 -16.68 -18.74 12.15
N GLY A 133 -15.60 -19.51 11.97
CA GLY A 133 -15.67 -20.97 11.99
C GLY A 133 -16.10 -21.56 13.33
N ALA A 134 -15.67 -20.98 14.44
CA ALA A 134 -16.06 -21.43 15.78
C ALA A 134 -17.57 -21.19 16.05
N VAL A 135 -18.10 -20.02 15.70
CA VAL A 135 -19.53 -19.68 15.89
C VAL A 135 -20.46 -20.53 14.98
N ALA A 136 -20.00 -20.96 13.81
CA ALA A 136 -20.78 -21.81 12.91
C ALA A 136 -20.79 -23.29 13.31
N ALA A 137 -20.00 -23.69 14.30
CA ALA A 137 -19.91 -25.06 14.81
C ALA A 137 -20.70 -25.29 16.12
N GLU A 138 -21.27 -24.23 16.68
CA GLU A 138 -22.22 -24.25 17.83
C GLU A 138 -23.67 -24.30 17.32
#